data_e836e3381626fb708edf211a50d6b13e
#
_entry.id   e836e3381626fb708edf211a50d6b13e
#
_cell.length_a   1.000
_cell.length_b   1.000
_cell.length_c   1.000
_cell.angle_alpha   90.00
_cell.angle_beta   90.00
_cell.angle_gamma   90.00
#
_symmetry.space_group_name_H-M   'P 1'
#
loop_
_entity.id
_entity.type
_entity.pdbx_description
1 polymer ?
#
loop_
_entity_poly.entity_id
_entity_poly.type
_entity_poly.pdbx_seq_one_letter_code
_entity_poly.pdbx_strand_id
1 'polypeptide(L)'
;QMCIRDRFIPNLEGLEQVKNKFTFMSLNDALALERAVNKRSRVLIMGAGLIGLKCAEGLYERAGSITVVDLADRVLSSILDERGAAIMLKHLEAKGIKVKLNAGVKAFTPEGAVLEKELVPFDVLVIAVGVRPNIELLKDAGADCGRGVIVDEHSRTSLKDVYAAGDCTQCRILSSGESRILALLPNAYMQGETAGRSMAGEEARFVQAVPMNSMGVLGLHMVTCGVYEGQSVISDADGKYKRLFVKDGVLKGYIMLGDVERAGIYTSLIREEIPLSGINFELLAQAPQLMAFSSQYRRSKLGEKV
;
A
#
# COMPACT_ATOMS: atom_id res chain seq x y z
N GLN A 1 -5.92 16.01 17.49
CA GLN A 1 -5.49 15.03 16.48
C GLN A 1 -4.35 14.23 17.06
N MET A 2 -4.56 12.95 17.28
CA MET A 2 -3.48 12.05 17.71
C MET A 2 -2.77 11.49 16.49
N CYS A 3 -1.46 11.21 16.60
CA CYS A 3 -0.73 10.43 15.61
C CYS A 3 -1.34 9.05 15.52
N ILE A 4 -2.09 8.80 14.47
CA ILE A 4 -2.85 7.54 14.24
C ILE A 4 -1.95 6.36 13.88
N ARG A 5 -0.69 6.62 13.52
CA ARG A 5 0.34 5.61 13.25
C ARG A 5 1.66 6.05 13.86
N ASP A 6 2.38 5.09 14.44
CA ASP A 6 3.77 5.30 14.85
C ASP A 6 4.70 4.49 13.95
N ARG A 7 5.92 5.03 13.77
CA ARG A 7 6.99 4.38 13.04
C ARG A 7 7.47 3.17 13.81
N PHE A 8 7.59 2.04 13.14
CA PHE A 8 8.23 0.89 13.74
C PHE A 8 9.76 1.00 13.57
N ILE A 9 10.47 1.12 14.68
CA ILE A 9 11.93 1.07 14.73
C ILE A 9 12.30 -0.27 15.34
N PRO A 10 12.97 -1.17 14.59
CA PRO A 10 13.35 -2.47 15.10
C PRO A 10 14.44 -2.31 16.18
N ASN A 11 14.41 -3.17 17.19
CA ASN A 11 15.50 -3.25 18.15
C ASN A 11 16.62 -4.08 17.54
N LEU A 12 17.65 -3.41 17.01
CA LEU A 12 18.83 -4.02 16.39
C LEU A 12 20.09 -3.56 17.09
N GLU A 13 21.00 -4.47 17.30
CA GLU A 13 22.30 -4.20 17.92
C GLU A 13 23.02 -3.06 17.16
N GLY A 14 23.54 -2.08 17.89
CA GLY A 14 24.26 -0.93 17.34
C GLY A 14 23.43 0.13 16.66
N LEU A 15 22.11 -0.03 16.51
CA LEU A 15 21.24 0.95 15.84
C LEU A 15 21.24 2.30 16.57
N GLU A 16 21.32 2.29 17.90
CA GLU A 16 21.33 3.53 18.70
C GLU A 16 22.57 4.37 18.42
N GLN A 17 23.68 3.77 18.02
CA GLN A 17 24.96 4.42 17.72
C GLN A 17 24.98 5.04 16.32
N VAL A 18 24.05 4.68 15.44
CA VAL A 18 23.94 5.26 14.09
C VAL A 18 23.48 6.71 14.21
N LYS A 19 24.35 7.67 13.89
CA LYS A 19 24.08 9.10 14.02
C LYS A 19 23.10 9.61 12.97
N ASN A 20 23.30 9.23 11.70
CA ASN A 20 22.49 9.68 10.56
C ASN A 20 21.40 8.63 10.24
N LYS A 21 20.47 8.42 11.18
CA LYS A 21 19.32 7.55 10.97
C LYS A 21 18.04 8.35 10.90
N PHE A 22 17.21 8.04 9.94
CA PHE A 22 15.97 8.73 9.62
C PHE A 22 14.83 7.74 9.44
N THR A 23 13.62 8.23 9.59
CA THR A 23 12.41 7.60 9.07
C THR A 23 11.90 8.42 7.88
N PHE A 24 10.85 7.96 7.20
CA PHE A 24 10.26 8.68 6.08
C PHE A 24 8.72 8.65 6.19
N MET A 25 8.21 9.34 7.22
CA MET A 25 6.78 9.34 7.59
C MET A 25 6.15 10.72 7.55
N SER A 26 6.93 11.76 7.80
CA SER A 26 6.45 13.14 7.90
C SER A 26 7.22 14.05 6.96
N LEU A 27 6.68 15.25 6.70
CA LEU A 27 7.40 16.30 5.98
C LEU A 27 8.71 16.65 6.67
N ASN A 28 8.73 16.70 8.00
CA ASN A 28 9.94 16.99 8.76
C ASN A 28 11.01 15.91 8.56
N ASP A 29 10.62 14.62 8.49
CA ASP A 29 11.56 13.54 8.17
C ASP A 29 12.15 13.75 6.77
N ALA A 30 11.31 14.06 5.78
CA ALA A 30 11.75 14.31 4.40
C ALA A 30 12.72 15.49 4.30
N LEU A 31 12.41 16.60 4.96
CA LEU A 31 13.28 17.79 4.99
C LEU A 31 14.60 17.55 5.73
N ALA A 32 14.58 16.78 6.82
CA ALA A 32 15.79 16.40 7.55
C ALA A 32 16.68 15.48 6.68
N LEU A 33 16.08 14.50 6.02
CA LEU A 33 16.78 13.60 5.11
C LEU A 33 17.36 14.34 3.90
N GLU A 34 16.61 15.28 3.31
CA GLU A 34 17.08 16.13 2.21
C GLU A 34 18.35 16.91 2.56
N ARG A 35 18.45 17.42 3.79
CA ARG A 35 19.64 18.15 4.28
C ARG A 35 20.83 17.23 4.54
N ALA A 36 20.57 15.99 4.91
CA ALA A 36 21.61 15.02 5.27
C ALA A 36 22.24 14.32 4.06
N VAL A 37 21.53 14.29 2.90
CA VAL A 37 21.94 13.54 1.71
C VAL A 37 22.54 14.44 0.65
N ASN A 38 23.65 14.03 0.06
CA ASN A 38 24.32 14.69 -1.06
C ASN A 38 24.89 13.67 -2.05
N LYS A 39 25.45 14.12 -3.19
CA LYS A 39 25.98 13.28 -4.27
C LYS A 39 27.12 12.32 -3.87
N ARG A 40 27.66 12.40 -2.66
CA ARG A 40 28.66 11.47 -2.14
C ARG A 40 28.08 10.48 -1.15
N SER A 41 26.84 10.72 -0.67
CA SER A 41 26.22 9.92 0.36
C SER A 41 25.81 8.54 -0.18
N ARG A 42 26.23 7.50 0.54
CA ARG A 42 25.70 6.13 0.38
C ARG A 42 24.50 5.98 1.28
N VAL A 43 23.34 5.82 0.70
CA VAL A 43 22.08 5.68 1.43
C VAL A 43 21.69 4.21 1.55
N LEU A 44 21.48 3.74 2.76
CA LEU A 44 20.89 2.43 3.03
C LEU A 44 19.43 2.61 3.45
N ILE A 45 18.51 1.97 2.75
CA ILE A 45 17.07 1.96 3.06
C ILE A 45 16.68 0.56 3.53
N MET A 46 16.18 0.47 4.75
CA MET A 46 15.59 -0.76 5.29
C MET A 46 14.11 -0.79 4.96
N GLY A 47 13.69 -1.75 4.14
CA GLY A 47 12.33 -1.97 3.67
C GLY A 47 12.13 -1.64 2.19
N ALA A 48 11.73 -2.64 1.41
CA ALA A 48 11.40 -2.54 -0.02
C ALA A 48 9.88 -2.42 -0.25
N GLY A 49 9.14 -1.90 0.74
CA GLY A 49 7.72 -1.55 0.65
C GLY A 49 7.48 -0.18 0.00
N LEU A 50 6.22 0.26 0.00
CA LEU A 50 5.79 1.55 -0.60
C LEU A 50 6.62 2.74 -0.10
N ILE A 51 6.81 2.86 1.21
CA ILE A 51 7.52 3.97 1.85
C ILE A 51 9.00 3.96 1.46
N GLY A 52 9.64 2.79 1.53
CA GLY A 52 11.06 2.66 1.21
C GLY A 52 11.36 2.97 -0.24
N LEU A 53 10.55 2.48 -1.18
CA LEU A 53 10.72 2.76 -2.61
C LEU A 53 10.41 4.22 -2.97
N LYS A 54 9.44 4.86 -2.33
CA LYS A 54 9.18 6.31 -2.49
C LYS A 54 10.31 7.16 -1.91
N CYS A 55 10.91 6.73 -0.81
CA CYS A 55 12.12 7.36 -0.29
C CYS A 55 13.29 7.21 -1.28
N ALA A 56 13.51 6.02 -1.84
CA ALA A 56 14.53 5.78 -2.84
C ALA A 56 14.35 6.68 -4.07
N GLU A 57 13.11 6.83 -4.57
CA GLU A 57 12.79 7.76 -5.66
C GLU A 57 13.10 9.21 -5.29
N GLY A 58 12.66 9.67 -4.11
CA GLY A 58 12.92 11.05 -3.66
C GLY A 58 14.39 11.40 -3.49
N LEU A 59 15.23 10.39 -3.20
CA LEU A 59 16.67 10.55 -3.05
C LEU A 59 17.48 10.26 -4.32
N TYR A 60 16.85 9.73 -5.35
CA TYR A 60 17.52 9.23 -6.56
C TYR A 60 18.46 10.26 -7.19
N GLU A 61 17.99 11.49 -7.37
CA GLU A 61 18.78 12.57 -7.95
C GLU A 61 19.75 13.24 -6.96
N ARG A 62 19.72 12.88 -5.67
CA ARG A 62 20.48 13.53 -4.60
C ARG A 62 21.60 12.67 -4.05
N ALA A 63 21.39 11.39 -3.94
CA ALA A 63 22.35 10.45 -3.35
C ALA A 63 23.47 10.06 -4.34
N GLY A 64 24.61 9.67 -3.79
CA GLY A 64 25.69 9.05 -4.56
C GLY A 64 25.38 7.61 -4.92
N SER A 65 24.80 6.87 -4.01
CA SER A 65 24.27 5.53 -4.25
C SER A 65 23.15 5.19 -3.29
N ILE A 66 22.23 4.33 -3.72
CA ILE A 66 21.11 3.84 -2.91
C ILE A 66 21.13 2.31 -2.88
N THR A 67 21.09 1.76 -1.69
CA THR A 67 20.91 0.32 -1.45
C THR A 67 19.64 0.12 -0.63
N VAL A 68 18.71 -0.69 -1.13
CA VAL A 68 17.50 -1.11 -0.42
C VAL A 68 17.68 -2.53 0.06
N VAL A 69 17.37 -2.80 1.33
CA VAL A 69 17.43 -4.15 1.92
C VAL A 69 16.06 -4.54 2.47
N ASP A 70 15.65 -5.78 2.29
CA ASP A 70 14.39 -6.29 2.84
C ASP A 70 14.52 -7.76 3.25
N LEU A 71 13.79 -8.13 4.30
CA LEU A 71 13.64 -9.53 4.75
C LEU A 71 12.80 -10.35 3.77
N ALA A 72 11.89 -9.72 3.04
CA ALA A 72 11.04 -10.37 2.08
C ALA A 72 11.82 -10.88 0.86
N ASP A 73 11.25 -11.88 0.20
CA ASP A 73 11.78 -12.50 -1.02
C ASP A 73 11.62 -11.63 -2.28
N ARG A 74 10.80 -10.57 -2.21
CA ARG A 74 10.50 -9.67 -3.33
C ARG A 74 10.14 -8.26 -2.89
N VAL A 75 10.31 -7.30 -3.77
CA VAL A 75 9.88 -5.91 -3.56
C VAL A 75 8.35 -5.84 -3.53
N LEU A 76 7.80 -4.92 -2.70
CA LEU A 76 6.36 -4.70 -2.58
C LEU A 76 5.58 -6.01 -2.30
N SER A 77 6.15 -6.91 -1.51
CA SER A 77 5.66 -8.28 -1.26
C SER A 77 4.21 -8.34 -0.76
N SER A 78 3.71 -7.27 -0.11
CA SER A 78 2.33 -7.19 0.40
C SER A 78 1.29 -6.82 -0.66
N ILE A 79 1.72 -6.37 -1.86
CA ILE A 79 0.81 -5.81 -2.86
C ILE A 79 1.07 -6.29 -4.30
N LEU A 80 2.25 -6.82 -4.60
CA LEU A 80 2.56 -7.39 -5.91
C LEU A 80 2.72 -8.91 -5.81
N ASP A 81 2.30 -9.58 -6.86
CA ASP A 81 2.67 -10.97 -7.09
C ASP A 81 4.12 -11.10 -7.55
N GLU A 82 4.61 -12.32 -7.71
CA GLU A 82 6.00 -12.59 -8.10
C GLU A 82 6.39 -11.90 -9.42
N ARG A 83 5.51 -11.93 -10.41
CA ARG A 83 5.79 -11.36 -11.73
C ARG A 83 5.83 -9.84 -11.69
N GLY A 84 4.86 -9.20 -11.05
CA GLY A 84 4.83 -7.75 -10.86
C GLY A 84 6.05 -7.25 -10.07
N ALA A 85 6.41 -7.99 -9.02
CA ALA A 85 7.59 -7.68 -8.22
C ALA A 85 8.90 -7.81 -9.01
N ALA A 86 9.02 -8.84 -9.87
CA ALA A 86 10.18 -9.02 -10.74
C ALA A 86 10.33 -7.88 -11.76
N ILE A 87 9.24 -7.38 -12.32
CA ILE A 87 9.25 -6.22 -13.23
C ILE A 87 9.72 -4.97 -12.48
N MET A 88 9.17 -4.71 -11.29
CA MET A 88 9.57 -3.57 -10.45
C MET A 88 11.04 -3.66 -10.05
N LEU A 89 11.52 -4.83 -9.63
CA LEU A 89 12.91 -5.06 -9.26
C LEU A 89 13.85 -4.74 -10.43
N LYS A 90 13.58 -5.31 -11.60
CA LYS A 90 14.35 -5.05 -12.82
C LYS A 90 14.39 -3.56 -13.18
N HIS A 91 13.27 -2.86 -12.99
CA HIS A 91 13.19 -1.41 -13.20
C HIS A 91 14.10 -0.63 -12.25
N LEU A 92 14.07 -0.95 -10.94
CA LEU A 92 14.91 -0.31 -9.93
C LEU A 92 16.40 -0.54 -10.21
N GLU A 93 16.78 -1.77 -10.55
CA GLU A 93 18.17 -2.13 -10.90
C GLU A 93 18.65 -1.42 -12.15
N ALA A 94 17.80 -1.29 -13.19
CA ALA A 94 18.11 -0.52 -14.40
C ALA A 94 18.31 0.98 -14.12
N LYS A 95 17.74 1.49 -13.02
CA LYS A 95 18.00 2.84 -12.51
C LYS A 95 19.24 2.91 -11.60
N GLY A 96 19.97 1.83 -11.39
CA GLY A 96 21.18 1.80 -10.56
C GLY A 96 20.91 1.70 -9.06
N ILE A 97 19.66 1.46 -8.64
CA ILE A 97 19.33 1.18 -7.23
C ILE A 97 19.69 -0.28 -6.95
N LYS A 98 20.53 -0.52 -5.95
CA LYS A 98 20.86 -1.87 -5.49
C LYS A 98 19.75 -2.38 -4.57
N VAL A 99 19.19 -3.55 -4.87
CA VAL A 99 18.17 -4.16 -4.03
C VAL A 99 18.65 -5.52 -3.53
N LYS A 100 18.57 -5.74 -2.22
CA LYS A 100 18.95 -6.99 -1.56
C LYS A 100 17.72 -7.54 -0.85
N LEU A 101 17.20 -8.63 -1.36
CA LEU A 101 16.03 -9.35 -0.85
C LEU A 101 16.50 -10.58 -0.04
N ASN A 102 15.63 -11.13 0.80
CA ASN A 102 16.01 -12.14 1.79
C ASN A 102 17.22 -11.69 2.63
N ALA A 103 17.33 -10.39 2.89
CA ALA A 103 18.51 -9.75 3.45
C ALA A 103 18.11 -8.81 4.61
N GLY A 104 17.98 -9.39 5.80
CA GLY A 104 17.75 -8.63 7.02
C GLY A 104 19.04 -8.07 7.61
N VAL A 105 18.97 -6.84 8.11
CA VAL A 105 20.06 -6.29 8.94
C VAL A 105 20.03 -6.97 10.29
N LYS A 106 21.17 -7.50 10.72
CA LYS A 106 21.38 -8.17 12.01
C LYS A 106 21.88 -7.18 13.07
N ALA A 107 22.83 -6.34 12.68
CA ALA A 107 23.47 -5.37 13.56
C ALA A 107 24.04 -4.19 12.77
N PHE A 108 24.42 -3.14 13.47
CA PHE A 108 25.15 -2.00 12.93
C PHE A 108 26.52 -1.90 13.60
N THR A 109 27.55 -1.66 12.81
CA THR A 109 28.91 -1.38 13.25
C THR A 109 29.39 -0.05 12.67
N PRO A 110 30.54 0.50 13.12
CA PRO A 110 31.11 1.70 12.51
C PRO A 110 31.39 1.56 11.00
N GLU A 111 31.59 0.34 10.51
CA GLU A 111 31.90 0.04 9.11
C GLU A 111 30.61 -0.07 8.25
N GLY A 112 29.45 -0.32 8.85
CA GLY A 112 28.19 -0.46 8.11
C GLY A 112 27.16 -1.36 8.76
N ALA A 113 26.14 -1.73 7.96
CA ALA A 113 25.09 -2.66 8.34
C ALA A 113 25.52 -4.10 8.06
N VAL A 114 25.47 -4.94 9.09
CA VAL A 114 25.81 -6.37 9.02
C VAL A 114 24.57 -7.13 8.54
N LEU A 115 24.64 -7.71 7.37
CA LEU A 115 23.67 -8.69 6.87
C LEU A 115 24.17 -10.11 7.17
N GLU A 116 23.43 -11.12 6.75
CA GLU A 116 23.81 -12.52 7.01
C GLU A 116 25.12 -12.93 6.33
N LYS A 117 25.41 -12.41 5.14
CA LYS A 117 26.53 -12.83 4.28
C LYS A 117 27.51 -11.71 3.92
N GLU A 118 27.19 -10.47 4.29
CA GLU A 118 27.96 -9.31 3.87
C GLU A 118 27.80 -8.11 4.79
N LEU A 119 28.75 -7.18 4.70
CA LEU A 119 28.68 -5.86 5.30
C LEU A 119 28.32 -4.84 4.23
N VAL A 120 27.32 -4.02 4.48
CA VAL A 120 26.88 -2.93 3.60
C VAL A 120 27.28 -1.59 4.21
N PRO A 121 28.31 -0.92 3.67
CA PRO A 121 28.68 0.39 4.15
C PRO A 121 27.66 1.45 3.73
N PHE A 122 27.38 2.39 4.63
CA PHE A 122 26.45 3.51 4.40
C PHE A 122 26.87 4.75 5.18
N ASP A 123 26.37 5.91 4.75
CA ASP A 123 26.57 7.20 5.40
C ASP A 123 25.25 7.70 6.01
N VAL A 124 24.12 7.29 5.43
CA VAL A 124 22.76 7.65 5.84
C VAL A 124 21.89 6.39 5.86
N LEU A 125 21.20 6.17 6.96
CA LEU A 125 20.24 5.08 7.15
C LEU A 125 18.80 5.61 7.11
N VAL A 126 17.94 4.97 6.33
CA VAL A 126 16.49 5.19 6.36
C VAL A 126 15.79 3.93 6.82
N ILE A 127 14.94 4.06 7.85
CA ILE A 127 14.15 2.96 8.41
C ILE A 127 12.72 3.07 7.89
N ALA A 128 12.33 2.16 6.99
CA ALA A 128 11.04 2.11 6.31
C ALA A 128 10.40 0.70 6.41
N VAL A 129 10.55 0.03 7.56
CA VAL A 129 10.13 -1.37 7.79
C VAL A 129 8.70 -1.50 8.30
N GLY A 130 7.90 -0.45 8.15
CA GLY A 130 6.47 -0.43 8.43
C GLY A 130 6.07 0.51 9.55
N VAL A 131 4.77 0.49 9.82
CA VAL A 131 4.10 1.36 10.79
C VAL A 131 3.18 0.53 11.67
N ARG A 132 2.89 1.03 12.87
CA ARG A 132 1.91 0.44 13.79
C ARG A 132 0.82 1.46 14.09
N PRO A 133 -0.45 1.03 14.15
CA PRO A 133 -1.52 1.88 14.65
C PRO A 133 -1.26 2.27 16.09
N ASN A 134 -1.53 3.52 16.43
CA ASN A 134 -1.50 3.99 17.81
C ASN A 134 -2.90 3.79 18.42
N ILE A 135 -3.07 2.73 19.19
CA ILE A 135 -4.37 2.29 19.72
C ILE A 135 -4.41 2.23 21.25
N GLU A 136 -3.31 2.56 21.93
CA GLU A 136 -3.13 2.40 23.36
C GLU A 136 -4.23 3.10 24.16
N LEU A 137 -4.61 4.32 23.77
CA LEU A 137 -5.68 5.06 24.44
C LEU A 137 -7.00 4.29 24.52
N LEU A 138 -7.41 3.68 23.41
CA LEU A 138 -8.67 2.93 23.37
C LEU A 138 -8.53 1.54 24.00
N LYS A 139 -7.36 0.93 23.85
CA LYS A 139 -7.05 -0.35 24.51
C LYS A 139 -7.05 -0.23 26.03
N ASP A 140 -6.44 0.84 26.57
CA ASP A 140 -6.42 1.12 28.01
C ASP A 140 -7.82 1.49 28.56
N ALA A 141 -8.67 2.07 27.69
CA ALA A 141 -10.08 2.33 28.01
C ALA A 141 -10.96 1.06 27.92
N GLY A 142 -10.42 -0.09 27.51
CA GLY A 142 -11.12 -1.36 27.44
C GLY A 142 -11.86 -1.60 26.12
N ALA A 143 -11.53 -0.89 25.03
CA ALA A 143 -12.07 -1.19 23.71
C ALA A 143 -11.52 -2.51 23.15
N ASP A 144 -12.34 -3.21 22.36
CA ASP A 144 -11.89 -4.38 21.62
C ASP A 144 -10.85 -3.97 20.55
N CYS A 145 -9.64 -4.52 20.70
CA CYS A 145 -8.53 -4.26 19.84
C CYS A 145 -7.87 -5.56 19.36
N GLY A 146 -7.61 -5.63 18.09
CA GLY A 146 -6.71 -6.59 17.48
C GLY A 146 -5.37 -5.92 17.15
N ARG A 147 -4.99 -5.90 15.87
CA ARG A 147 -3.86 -5.10 15.37
C ARG A 147 -4.23 -3.61 15.24
N GLY A 148 -5.53 -3.28 15.19
CA GLY A 148 -6.14 -1.97 15.21
C GLY A 148 -7.36 -2.01 16.12
N VAL A 149 -8.02 -0.87 16.33
CA VAL A 149 -9.31 -0.78 17.02
C VAL A 149 -10.37 -1.47 16.17
N ILE A 150 -11.09 -2.44 16.73
CA ILE A 150 -12.15 -3.15 16.03
C ILE A 150 -13.38 -2.23 15.97
N VAL A 151 -13.90 -2.02 14.75
CA VAL A 151 -15.10 -1.21 14.51
C VAL A 151 -16.12 -1.99 13.67
N ASP A 152 -17.39 -1.67 13.89
CA ASP A 152 -18.48 -2.15 13.07
C ASP A 152 -18.63 -1.33 11.77
N GLU A 153 -19.66 -1.64 10.97
CA GLU A 153 -19.96 -0.91 9.72
C GLU A 153 -20.40 0.54 9.92
N HIS A 154 -20.75 0.93 11.15
CA HIS A 154 -21.08 2.30 11.53
C HIS A 154 -19.89 3.06 12.14
N SER A 155 -18.69 2.47 12.12
CA SER A 155 -17.49 2.97 12.78
C SER A 155 -17.58 3.05 14.30
N ARG A 156 -18.48 2.27 14.94
CA ARG A 156 -18.60 2.17 16.39
C ARG A 156 -17.57 1.20 16.95
N THR A 157 -16.99 1.54 18.07
CA THR A 157 -16.14 0.62 18.86
C THR A 157 -17.02 -0.23 19.80
N SER A 158 -16.41 -1.14 20.54
CA SER A 158 -17.10 -1.88 21.63
C SER A 158 -17.50 -1.01 22.82
N LEU A 159 -16.93 0.19 22.93
CA LEU A 159 -17.31 1.15 23.97
C LEU A 159 -18.50 1.99 23.54
N LYS A 160 -19.44 2.17 24.47
CA LYS A 160 -20.63 3.02 24.23
C LYS A 160 -20.22 4.45 23.88
N ASP A 161 -20.82 5.01 22.83
CA ASP A 161 -20.65 6.39 22.36
C ASP A 161 -19.21 6.74 21.93
N VAL A 162 -18.38 5.71 21.63
CA VAL A 162 -17.01 5.87 21.14
C VAL A 162 -16.90 5.34 19.72
N TYR A 163 -16.39 6.16 18.84
CA TYR A 163 -16.20 5.88 17.42
C TYR A 163 -14.71 5.94 17.06
N ALA A 164 -14.31 5.17 16.07
CA ALA A 164 -12.96 5.22 15.52
C ALA A 164 -12.98 5.10 13.99
N ALA A 165 -12.08 5.80 13.31
CA ALA A 165 -11.99 5.81 11.86
C ALA A 165 -10.54 5.95 11.39
N GLY A 166 -10.25 5.48 10.17
CA GLY A 166 -8.96 5.61 9.50
C GLY A 166 -7.95 4.54 9.88
N ASP A 167 -6.68 4.87 9.76
CA ASP A 167 -5.56 3.93 9.79
C ASP A 167 -5.34 3.20 11.13
N CYS A 168 -5.96 3.68 12.20
CA CYS A 168 -5.94 3.02 13.51
C CYS A 168 -7.01 1.92 13.63
N THR A 169 -7.92 1.80 12.68
CA THR A 169 -9.04 0.87 12.76
C THR A 169 -8.82 -0.43 12.00
N GLN A 170 -9.49 -1.46 12.45
CA GLN A 170 -9.60 -2.74 11.81
C GLN A 170 -11.06 -2.93 11.39
N CYS A 171 -11.30 -2.92 10.07
CA CYS A 171 -12.62 -3.00 9.48
C CYS A 171 -12.76 -4.21 8.54
N ARG A 172 -14.00 -4.59 8.25
CA ARG A 172 -14.30 -5.71 7.35
C ARG A 172 -14.04 -5.31 5.89
N ILE A 173 -13.27 -6.13 5.17
CA ILE A 173 -12.99 -5.94 3.74
C ILE A 173 -14.14 -6.53 2.92
N LEU A 174 -14.65 -5.75 1.95
CA LEU A 174 -15.74 -6.16 1.05
C LEU A 174 -15.42 -7.46 0.30
N SER A 175 -14.25 -7.52 -0.32
CA SER A 175 -13.89 -8.60 -1.25
C SER A 175 -13.57 -9.94 -0.59
N SER A 176 -13.09 -9.96 0.67
CA SER A 176 -12.72 -11.19 1.39
C SER A 176 -13.59 -11.47 2.62
N GLY A 177 -14.28 -10.47 3.14
CA GLY A 177 -15.00 -10.57 4.41
C GLY A 177 -14.11 -10.59 5.66
N GLU A 178 -12.79 -10.57 5.48
CA GLU A 178 -11.82 -10.55 6.58
C GLU A 178 -11.78 -9.18 7.27
N SER A 179 -11.47 -9.16 8.56
CA SER A 179 -11.22 -7.92 9.30
C SER A 179 -9.73 -7.57 9.26
N ARG A 180 -9.38 -6.43 8.64
CA ARG A 180 -8.00 -5.98 8.47
C ARG A 180 -7.87 -4.46 8.63
N ILE A 181 -6.65 -4.02 8.91
CA ILE A 181 -6.29 -2.61 8.83
C ILE A 181 -6.09 -2.26 7.35
N LEU A 182 -6.82 -1.25 6.88
CA LEU A 182 -6.64 -0.67 5.54
C LEU A 182 -6.20 0.79 5.68
N ALA A 183 -4.91 0.99 5.85
CA ALA A 183 -4.30 2.31 6.00
C ALA A 183 -4.23 3.04 4.64
N LEU A 184 -5.37 3.50 4.16
CA LEU A 184 -5.58 4.16 2.87
C LEU A 184 -6.41 5.42 3.03
N LEU A 185 -5.97 6.54 2.44
CA LEU A 185 -6.67 7.82 2.53
C LEU A 185 -8.16 7.75 2.13
N PRO A 186 -8.57 7.08 1.02
CA PRO A 186 -9.99 6.98 0.68
C PRO A 186 -10.80 6.25 1.76
N ASN A 187 -10.26 5.16 2.33
CA ASN A 187 -10.93 4.42 3.39
C ASN A 187 -11.05 5.26 4.67
N ALA A 188 -9.99 5.97 5.05
CA ALA A 188 -9.98 6.85 6.20
C ALA A 188 -11.02 7.96 6.07
N TYR A 189 -11.16 8.54 4.87
CA TYR A 189 -12.17 9.56 4.58
C TYR A 189 -13.60 9.00 4.70
N MET A 190 -13.89 7.89 4.03
CA MET A 190 -15.21 7.27 4.06
C MET A 190 -15.61 6.78 5.45
N GLN A 191 -14.68 6.20 6.20
CA GLN A 191 -14.91 5.84 7.60
C GLN A 191 -15.17 7.06 8.47
N GLY A 192 -14.40 8.15 8.30
CA GLY A 192 -14.59 9.40 9.02
C GLY A 192 -15.95 10.03 8.75
N GLU A 193 -16.40 10.04 7.50
CA GLU A 193 -17.75 10.47 7.12
C GLU A 193 -18.82 9.59 7.78
N THR A 194 -18.66 8.26 7.71
CA THR A 194 -19.59 7.32 8.35
C THR A 194 -19.64 7.54 9.87
N ALA A 195 -18.49 7.67 10.52
CA ALA A 195 -18.43 7.94 11.95
C ALA A 195 -19.15 9.25 12.31
N GLY A 196 -18.88 10.34 11.59
CA GLY A 196 -19.51 11.63 11.83
C GLY A 196 -21.04 11.60 11.68
N ARG A 197 -21.54 10.94 10.63
CA ARG A 197 -22.97 10.76 10.37
C ARG A 197 -23.63 9.88 11.44
N SER A 198 -22.97 8.77 11.82
CA SER A 198 -23.45 7.89 12.91
C SER A 198 -23.50 8.62 14.24
N MET A 199 -22.51 9.46 14.57
CA MET A 199 -22.51 10.30 15.76
C MET A 199 -23.65 11.34 15.75
N ALA A 200 -24.06 11.80 14.56
CA ALA A 200 -25.20 12.69 14.38
C ALA A 200 -26.55 11.97 14.42
N GLY A 201 -26.59 10.66 14.62
CA GLY A 201 -27.81 9.85 14.69
C GLY A 201 -28.31 9.35 13.34
N GLU A 202 -27.53 9.48 12.26
CA GLU A 202 -27.88 8.93 10.96
C GLU A 202 -27.51 7.44 10.85
N GLU A 203 -28.26 6.70 10.04
CA GLU A 203 -27.96 5.30 9.70
C GLU A 203 -26.91 5.23 8.57
N ALA A 204 -25.67 5.62 8.88
CA ALA A 204 -24.57 5.57 7.92
C ALA A 204 -23.79 4.26 8.04
N ARG A 205 -23.35 3.68 6.89
CA ARG A 205 -22.59 2.41 6.85
C ARG A 205 -21.39 2.51 5.93
N PHE A 206 -20.26 1.96 6.38
CA PHE A 206 -19.06 1.76 5.58
C PHE A 206 -18.86 0.26 5.33
N VAL A 207 -19.30 -0.21 4.17
CA VAL A 207 -19.21 -1.62 3.74
C VAL A 207 -18.30 -1.83 2.52
N GLN A 208 -17.72 -0.77 2.00
CA GLN A 208 -16.96 -0.78 0.74
C GLN A 208 -15.44 -0.69 0.94
N ALA A 209 -14.94 -1.25 2.04
CA ALA A 209 -13.51 -1.29 2.29
C ALA A 209 -12.81 -2.22 1.29
N VAL A 210 -11.97 -1.67 0.41
CA VAL A 210 -11.25 -2.41 -0.61
C VAL A 210 -9.76 -2.05 -0.54
N PRO A 211 -8.85 -3.02 -0.43
CA PRO A 211 -7.42 -2.76 -0.57
C PRO A 211 -7.13 -2.16 -1.94
N MET A 212 -6.45 -1.02 -1.97
CA MET A 212 -6.09 -0.35 -3.22
C MET A 212 -4.77 0.38 -3.06
N ASN A 213 -3.88 0.26 -4.05
CA ASN A 213 -2.64 1.01 -4.09
C ASN A 213 -2.44 1.57 -5.49
N SER A 214 -2.03 2.84 -5.56
CA SER A 214 -1.63 3.50 -6.80
C SER A 214 -0.32 4.22 -6.54
N MET A 215 0.72 3.86 -7.25
CA MET A 215 2.06 4.40 -7.05
C MET A 215 2.83 4.42 -8.36
N GLY A 216 3.64 5.48 -8.55
CA GLY A 216 4.73 5.49 -9.52
C GLY A 216 6.07 5.44 -8.79
N VAL A 217 7.03 4.73 -9.34
CA VAL A 217 8.43 4.73 -8.89
C VAL A 217 9.34 4.93 -10.08
N LEU A 218 10.07 6.05 -10.11
CA LEU A 218 11.03 6.40 -11.17
C LEU A 218 10.45 6.24 -12.59
N GLY A 219 9.17 6.56 -12.76
CA GLY A 219 8.47 6.49 -14.05
C GLY A 219 7.74 5.17 -14.34
N LEU A 220 7.90 4.12 -13.53
CA LEU A 220 7.07 2.92 -13.63
C LEU A 220 5.83 3.06 -12.73
N HIS A 221 4.66 3.15 -13.33
CA HIS A 221 3.40 3.25 -12.62
C HIS A 221 2.79 1.89 -12.33
N MET A 222 2.15 1.76 -11.18
CA MET A 222 1.36 0.58 -10.83
C MET A 222 0.05 0.96 -10.16
N VAL A 223 -0.96 0.15 -10.36
CA VAL A 223 -2.23 0.18 -9.61
C VAL A 223 -2.62 -1.25 -9.25
N THR A 224 -3.00 -1.45 -8.00
CA THR A 224 -3.53 -2.72 -7.51
C THR A 224 -4.82 -2.48 -6.75
N CYS A 225 -5.76 -3.42 -6.80
CA CYS A 225 -7.01 -3.30 -6.06
C CYS A 225 -7.58 -4.70 -5.76
N GLY A 226 -8.30 -4.80 -4.64
CA GLY A 226 -9.02 -6.01 -4.25
C GLY A 226 -8.14 -7.13 -3.71
N VAL A 227 -8.62 -8.36 -3.86
CA VAL A 227 -7.94 -9.59 -3.40
C VAL A 227 -7.56 -10.47 -4.59
N TYR A 228 -6.48 -11.22 -4.44
CA TYR A 228 -5.89 -12.02 -5.52
C TYR A 228 -6.37 -13.47 -5.43
N GLU A 229 -7.69 -13.67 -5.61
CA GLU A 229 -8.36 -14.95 -5.49
C GLU A 229 -9.11 -15.33 -6.76
N GLY A 230 -9.22 -16.66 -7.01
CA GLY A 230 -9.95 -17.24 -8.12
C GLY A 230 -9.11 -17.43 -9.37
N GLN A 231 -9.77 -17.53 -10.53
CA GLN A 231 -9.11 -17.65 -11.83
C GLN A 231 -8.50 -16.31 -12.24
N SER A 232 -7.36 -16.34 -12.93
CA SER A 232 -6.73 -15.10 -13.38
C SER A 232 -6.59 -15.03 -14.90
N VAL A 233 -6.82 -13.84 -15.45
CA VAL A 233 -6.50 -13.47 -16.83
C VAL A 233 -5.25 -12.60 -16.80
N ILE A 234 -4.21 -13.00 -17.54
CA ILE A 234 -2.89 -12.37 -17.53
C ILE A 234 -2.58 -11.81 -18.92
N SER A 235 -2.10 -10.57 -18.94
CA SER A 235 -1.46 -9.94 -20.09
C SER A 235 -0.07 -9.45 -19.66
N ASP A 236 0.97 -9.91 -20.33
CA ASP A 236 2.38 -9.60 -20.01
C ASP A 236 3.13 -9.41 -21.32
N ALA A 237 3.21 -8.18 -21.78
CA ALA A 237 3.90 -7.81 -23.02
C ALA A 237 4.45 -6.39 -22.94
N ASP A 238 5.59 -6.15 -23.61
CA ASP A 238 6.18 -4.81 -23.82
C ASP A 238 6.40 -3.99 -22.53
N GLY A 239 6.77 -4.67 -21.43
CA GLY A 239 6.97 -4.02 -20.13
C GLY A 239 5.68 -3.61 -19.41
N LYS A 240 4.53 -4.02 -19.92
CA LYS A 240 3.21 -3.84 -19.31
C LYS A 240 2.73 -5.17 -18.74
N TYR A 241 2.31 -5.15 -17.51
CA TYR A 241 1.78 -6.32 -16.83
C TYR A 241 0.40 -6.04 -16.29
N LYS A 242 -0.54 -6.91 -16.59
CA LYS A 242 -1.90 -6.86 -16.04
C LYS A 242 -2.34 -8.27 -15.66
N ARG A 243 -2.88 -8.40 -14.47
CA ARG A 243 -3.51 -9.61 -13.96
C ARG A 243 -4.85 -9.28 -13.33
N LEU A 244 -5.90 -9.91 -13.82
CA LEU A 244 -7.26 -9.75 -13.32
C LEU A 244 -7.66 -11.04 -12.61
N PHE A 245 -8.26 -10.93 -11.41
CA PHE A 245 -8.68 -12.08 -10.60
C PHE A 245 -10.20 -12.17 -10.57
N VAL A 246 -10.76 -13.29 -11.04
CA VAL A 246 -12.19 -13.51 -11.16
C VAL A 246 -12.60 -14.70 -10.30
N LYS A 247 -13.63 -14.50 -9.46
CA LYS A 247 -14.23 -15.54 -8.63
C LYS A 247 -15.74 -15.33 -8.55
N ASP A 248 -16.50 -16.39 -8.65
CA ASP A 248 -17.97 -16.38 -8.57
C ASP A 248 -18.63 -15.40 -9.56
N GLY A 249 -18.08 -15.28 -10.76
CA GLY A 249 -18.59 -14.42 -11.83
C GLY A 249 -18.39 -12.93 -11.63
N VAL A 250 -17.59 -12.50 -10.64
CA VAL A 250 -17.25 -11.10 -10.39
C VAL A 250 -15.74 -10.89 -10.35
N LEU A 251 -15.31 -9.66 -10.64
CA LEU A 251 -13.91 -9.26 -10.49
C LEU A 251 -13.59 -9.04 -9.00
N LYS A 252 -12.63 -9.78 -8.45
CA LYS A 252 -12.22 -9.67 -7.04
C LYS A 252 -10.97 -8.83 -6.83
N GLY A 253 -10.11 -8.73 -7.82
CA GLY A 253 -8.89 -7.94 -7.73
C GLY A 253 -8.17 -7.79 -9.05
N TYR A 254 -7.17 -6.89 -9.05
CA TYR A 254 -6.27 -6.74 -10.20
C TYR A 254 -4.92 -6.18 -9.79
N ILE A 255 -3.93 -6.45 -10.64
CA ILE A 255 -2.59 -5.87 -10.64
C ILE A 255 -2.35 -5.27 -12.03
N MET A 256 -1.92 -4.01 -12.11
CA MET A 256 -1.48 -3.36 -13.33
C MET A 256 -0.15 -2.66 -13.12
N LEU A 257 0.80 -2.87 -14.02
CA LEU A 257 2.10 -2.17 -14.07
C LEU A 257 2.38 -1.67 -15.47
N GLY A 258 3.00 -0.51 -15.57
CA GLY A 258 3.33 0.17 -16.82
C GLY A 258 2.15 0.92 -17.40
N ASP A 259 1.19 0.21 -17.98
CA ASP A 259 -0.05 0.78 -18.47
C ASP A 259 -1.15 0.66 -17.39
N VAL A 260 -1.48 1.77 -16.76
CA VAL A 260 -2.46 1.85 -15.67
C VAL A 260 -3.70 2.69 -16.06
N GLU A 261 -3.82 3.03 -17.34
CA GLU A 261 -4.92 3.84 -17.80
C GLU A 261 -6.28 3.19 -17.52
N ARG A 262 -7.24 4.01 -17.10
CA ARG A 262 -8.62 3.60 -16.81
C ARG A 262 -8.77 2.47 -15.78
N ALA A 263 -7.77 2.24 -14.92
CA ALA A 263 -7.85 1.26 -13.83
C ALA A 263 -9.11 1.45 -12.95
N GLY A 264 -9.63 2.68 -12.87
CA GLY A 264 -10.86 3.01 -12.16
C GLY A 264 -12.08 2.21 -12.64
N ILE A 265 -12.12 1.74 -13.90
CA ILE A 265 -13.20 0.88 -14.39
C ILE A 265 -13.18 -0.47 -13.65
N TYR A 266 -12.02 -1.09 -13.51
CA TYR A 266 -11.89 -2.34 -12.73
C TYR A 266 -12.19 -2.11 -11.24
N THR A 267 -11.74 -0.98 -10.68
CA THR A 267 -12.05 -0.61 -9.29
C THR A 267 -13.56 -0.49 -9.06
N SER A 268 -14.30 0.11 -9.99
CA SER A 268 -15.77 0.23 -9.92
C SER A 268 -16.44 -1.14 -9.94
N LEU A 269 -15.99 -2.04 -10.83
CA LEU A 269 -16.50 -3.42 -10.89
C LEU A 269 -16.34 -4.16 -9.57
N ILE A 270 -15.19 -4.00 -8.91
CA ILE A 270 -14.93 -4.63 -7.61
C ILE A 270 -15.81 -4.03 -6.51
N ARG A 271 -15.89 -2.69 -6.43
CA ARG A 271 -16.66 -2.00 -5.40
C ARG A 271 -18.16 -2.22 -5.48
N GLU A 272 -18.68 -2.32 -6.70
CA GLU A 272 -20.10 -2.49 -6.97
C GLU A 272 -20.47 -3.98 -7.14
N GLU A 273 -19.50 -4.89 -7.02
CA GLU A 273 -19.65 -6.35 -7.22
C GLU A 273 -20.45 -6.69 -8.50
N ILE A 274 -20.12 -5.99 -9.62
CA ILE A 274 -20.87 -6.09 -10.87
C ILE A 274 -20.64 -7.46 -11.51
N PRO A 275 -21.71 -8.24 -11.79
CA PRO A 275 -21.58 -9.52 -12.48
C PRO A 275 -20.97 -9.37 -13.88
N LEU A 276 -19.97 -10.17 -14.20
CA LEU A 276 -19.29 -10.15 -15.50
C LEU A 276 -20.14 -10.72 -16.64
N SER A 277 -21.21 -11.46 -16.35
CA SER A 277 -22.12 -12.04 -17.35
C SER A 277 -22.84 -10.99 -18.21
N GLY A 278 -22.98 -9.75 -17.72
CA GLY A 278 -23.59 -8.63 -18.45
C GLY A 278 -22.57 -7.73 -19.19
N ILE A 279 -21.30 -8.13 -19.25
CA ILE A 279 -20.19 -7.34 -19.77
C ILE A 279 -19.43 -8.14 -20.83
N ASN A 280 -18.93 -7.48 -21.86
CA ASN A 280 -17.94 -8.08 -22.75
C ASN A 280 -16.58 -8.14 -22.02
N PHE A 281 -16.39 -9.18 -21.21
CA PHE A 281 -15.22 -9.32 -20.36
C PHE A 281 -13.92 -9.52 -21.14
N GLU A 282 -13.98 -10.16 -22.32
CA GLU A 282 -12.82 -10.32 -23.19
C GLU A 282 -12.26 -8.96 -23.64
N LEU A 283 -13.17 -8.09 -24.13
CA LEU A 283 -12.82 -6.73 -24.51
C LEU A 283 -12.28 -5.93 -23.32
N LEU A 284 -12.92 -6.08 -22.15
CA LEU A 284 -12.51 -5.39 -20.91
C LEU A 284 -11.14 -5.88 -20.44
N ALA A 285 -10.85 -7.17 -20.57
CA ALA A 285 -9.56 -7.77 -20.18
C ALA A 285 -8.42 -7.29 -21.09
N GLN A 286 -8.70 -7.05 -22.38
CA GLN A 286 -7.71 -6.46 -23.29
C GLN A 286 -7.39 -5.01 -22.90
N ALA A 287 -8.42 -4.16 -22.77
CA ALA A 287 -8.29 -2.78 -22.35
C ALA A 287 -9.52 -2.31 -21.58
N PRO A 288 -9.37 -1.63 -20.42
CA PRO A 288 -10.51 -1.15 -19.65
C PRO A 288 -11.22 -0.01 -20.41
N GLN A 289 -12.42 -0.27 -20.89
CA GLN A 289 -13.19 0.67 -21.69
C GLN A 289 -14.70 0.55 -21.48
N LEU A 290 -15.41 1.68 -21.55
CA LEU A 290 -16.85 1.72 -21.31
C LEU A 290 -17.68 0.97 -22.38
N MET A 291 -17.11 0.76 -23.57
CA MET A 291 -17.78 0.00 -24.63
C MET A 291 -17.99 -1.47 -24.28
N ALA A 292 -17.29 -2.02 -23.32
CA ALA A 292 -17.49 -3.37 -22.80
C ALA A 292 -18.83 -3.52 -22.06
N PHE A 293 -19.45 -2.43 -21.64
CA PHE A 293 -20.70 -2.41 -20.88
C PHE A 293 -21.91 -2.20 -21.80
N SER A 294 -23.08 -2.72 -21.41
CA SER A 294 -24.33 -2.51 -22.13
C SER A 294 -24.69 -1.03 -22.22
N SER A 295 -25.47 -0.66 -23.26
CA SER A 295 -25.94 0.71 -23.42
C SER A 295 -26.76 1.21 -22.21
N GLN A 296 -27.56 0.33 -21.64
CA GLN A 296 -28.37 0.61 -20.45
C GLN A 296 -27.48 0.95 -19.24
N TYR A 297 -26.43 0.15 -18.97
CA TYR A 297 -25.48 0.43 -17.87
C TYR A 297 -24.77 1.76 -18.08
N ARG A 298 -24.30 2.04 -19.31
CA ARG A 298 -23.61 3.30 -19.60
C ARG A 298 -24.50 4.52 -19.37
N ARG A 299 -25.77 4.47 -19.79
CA ARG A 299 -26.74 5.57 -19.57
C ARG A 299 -27.01 5.80 -18.08
N SER A 300 -27.21 4.73 -17.30
CA SER A 300 -27.43 4.88 -15.85
C SER A 300 -26.25 5.56 -15.14
N LYS A 301 -25.01 5.28 -15.57
CA LYS A 301 -23.81 5.93 -15.01
C LYS A 301 -23.62 7.39 -15.47
N LEU A 302 -24.14 7.77 -16.62
CA LEU A 302 -24.09 9.14 -17.14
C LEU A 302 -25.24 10.03 -16.63
N GLY A 303 -26.10 9.49 -15.73
CA GLY A 303 -27.19 10.24 -15.12
C GLY A 303 -28.44 10.40 -16.01
N GLU A 304 -28.53 9.70 -17.12
CA GLU A 304 -29.80 9.60 -17.86
C GLU A 304 -30.77 8.74 -17.02
N LYS A 305 -31.89 9.34 -16.61
CA LYS A 305 -32.99 8.59 -16.03
C LYS A 305 -33.54 7.62 -17.09
N VAL A 306 -33.41 6.32 -16.84
CA VAL A 306 -34.05 5.26 -17.64
C VAL A 306 -35.52 5.17 -17.27
#